data_a63841ac2e32f3bf9cf430e871164e97
#
_entry.id   a63841ac2e32f3bf9cf430e871164e97
#
_cell.length_a   1.000
_cell.length_b   1.000
_cell.length_c   1.000
_cell.angle_alpha   90.00
_cell.angle_beta   90.00
_cell.angle_gamma   90.00
#
_symmetry.space_group_name_H-M   'P 1'
#
loop_
_entity.id
_entity.type
_entity.pdbx_description
1 polymer ?
#
loop_
_entity_poly.entity_id
_entity_poly.type
_entity_poly.pdbx_seq_one_letter_code
_entity_poly.pdbx_strand_id
1 'polypeptide(L)'
;ASVGTWPAIWMLGNNIDKAGWPACGEIDIMEHRGMELNKVFGTLHYPGHSGGNANGKTMIIPTATTAFHNYAVEWSATELKFYIDEI
;
A
#
# COMPACT_ATOMS: atom_id res chain seq x y z
N ALA A 1 -14.90 -8.46 -2.49
CA ALA A 1 -13.86 -9.22 -1.81
C ALA A 1 -14.45 -9.96 -0.61
N SER A 2 -14.02 -11.19 -0.41
CA SER A 2 -14.50 -12.01 0.71
C SER A 2 -13.68 -11.73 1.96
N VAL A 3 -14.28 -11.97 3.12
CA VAL A 3 -13.57 -11.95 4.41
C VAL A 3 -12.37 -12.91 4.32
N GLY A 4 -11.22 -12.45 4.76
CA GLY A 4 -9.97 -13.21 4.70
C GLY A 4 -9.12 -12.93 3.47
N THR A 5 -9.63 -12.22 2.47
CA THR A 5 -8.83 -11.81 1.30
C THR A 5 -8.01 -10.56 1.61
N TRP A 6 -6.88 -10.43 0.91
CA TRP A 6 -5.96 -9.31 1.09
C TRP A 6 -5.29 -8.96 -0.24
N PRO A 7 -6.05 -8.43 -1.19
CA PRO A 7 -5.46 -8.00 -2.46
C PRO A 7 -4.58 -6.78 -2.29
N ALA A 8 -3.51 -6.70 -3.08
CA ALA A 8 -2.55 -5.62 -3.00
C ALA A 8 -1.90 -5.32 -4.35
N ILE A 9 -1.49 -4.06 -4.52
CA ILE A 9 -0.62 -3.59 -5.61
C ILE A 9 0.60 -2.99 -4.94
N TRP A 10 1.78 -3.56 -5.15
CA TRP A 10 2.94 -3.22 -4.35
C TRP A 10 4.27 -3.41 -5.09
N MET A 11 5.31 -2.77 -4.58
CA MET A 11 6.66 -2.82 -5.12
C MET A 11 7.67 -3.13 -4.02
N LEU A 12 8.70 -3.89 -4.37
CA LEU A 12 9.86 -4.14 -3.50
C LEU A 12 11.11 -3.52 -4.12
N GLY A 13 12.06 -3.14 -3.27
CA GLY A 13 13.38 -2.76 -3.74
C GLY A 13 14.04 -3.93 -4.48
N ASN A 14 14.63 -3.67 -5.64
CA ASN A 14 15.22 -4.73 -6.46
C ASN A 14 16.50 -5.33 -5.88
N ASN A 15 17.04 -4.75 -4.81
CA ASN A 15 18.19 -5.27 -4.07
C ASN A 15 17.79 -6.22 -2.93
N ILE A 16 16.56 -6.75 -2.94
CA ILE A 16 16.05 -7.61 -1.86
C ILE A 16 16.96 -8.83 -1.60
N ASP A 17 17.55 -9.38 -2.64
CA ASP A 17 18.44 -10.56 -2.51
C ASP A 17 19.69 -10.25 -1.68
N LYS A 18 20.12 -9.00 -1.65
CA LYS A 18 21.31 -8.56 -0.91
C LYS A 18 20.97 -7.92 0.41
N ALA A 19 20.00 -7.02 0.42
CA ALA A 19 19.63 -6.24 1.59
C ALA A 19 18.58 -6.93 2.46
N GLY A 20 17.75 -7.78 1.88
CA GLY A 20 16.60 -8.39 2.56
C GLY A 20 15.49 -7.40 2.84
N TRP A 21 14.35 -7.90 3.31
CA TRP A 21 13.22 -7.08 3.71
C TRP A 21 13.29 -6.82 5.23
N PRO A 22 13.00 -5.63 5.77
CA PRO A 22 12.50 -4.45 5.05
C PRO A 22 13.61 -3.50 4.58
N ALA A 23 14.89 -3.87 4.66
CA ALA A 23 15.99 -2.99 4.29
C ALA A 23 15.94 -2.57 2.82
N CYS A 24 15.44 -3.42 1.93
CA CYS A 24 15.28 -3.08 0.51
C CYS A 24 14.16 -2.06 0.26
N GLY A 25 13.25 -1.87 1.22
CA GLY A 25 12.07 -1.02 1.07
C GLY A 25 10.92 -1.71 0.36
N GLU A 26 9.71 -1.35 0.74
CA GLU A 26 8.48 -1.81 0.10
C GLU A 26 7.50 -0.64 0.05
N ILE A 27 6.89 -0.43 -1.12
CA ILE A 27 5.83 0.56 -1.29
C ILE A 27 4.55 -0.19 -1.68
N ASP A 28 3.56 -0.14 -0.82
CA ASP A 28 2.25 -0.72 -1.09
C ASP A 28 1.34 0.41 -1.59
N ILE A 29 1.11 0.42 -2.90
CA ILE A 29 0.32 1.47 -3.55
C ILE A 29 -1.14 1.36 -3.13
N MET A 30 -1.63 0.12 -3.05
CA MET A 30 -2.98 -0.18 -2.58
C MET A 30 -2.97 -1.51 -1.84
N GLU A 31 -3.59 -1.56 -0.68
CA GLU A 31 -3.94 -2.79 0.00
C GLU A 31 -5.40 -2.73 0.43
N HIS A 32 -6.07 -3.85 0.36
CA HIS A 32 -7.47 -3.99 0.77
C HIS A 32 -7.65 -5.25 1.59
N ARG A 33 -8.43 -5.15 2.65
CA ARG A 33 -8.79 -6.30 3.48
C ARG A 33 -10.26 -6.62 3.29
N GLY A 34 -10.58 -7.88 3.01
CA GLY A 34 -11.94 -8.28 2.72
C GLY A 34 -12.93 -8.04 3.87
N MET A 35 -12.43 -7.99 5.11
CA MET A 35 -13.27 -7.67 6.28
C MET A 35 -13.58 -6.17 6.42
N GLU A 36 -12.90 -5.31 5.67
CA GLU A 36 -13.04 -3.85 5.75
C GLU A 36 -13.30 -3.32 4.35
N LEU A 37 -14.50 -3.56 3.83
CA LEU A 37 -14.83 -3.39 2.40
C LEU A 37 -14.58 -2.00 1.85
N ASN A 38 -14.75 -0.96 2.66
CA ASN A 38 -14.65 0.43 2.20
C ASN A 38 -13.29 1.08 2.48
N LYS A 39 -12.34 0.35 3.05
CA LYS A 39 -11.03 0.89 3.39
C LYS A 39 -9.97 0.46 2.41
N VAL A 40 -9.14 1.40 1.99
CA VAL A 40 -7.97 1.17 1.16
C VAL A 40 -6.75 1.76 1.88
N PHE A 41 -5.65 1.01 1.89
CA PHE A 41 -4.43 1.39 2.59
C PHE A 41 -3.30 1.65 1.60
N GLY A 42 -2.54 2.72 1.83
CA GLY A 42 -1.25 2.94 1.18
C GLY A 42 -0.16 2.92 2.25
N THR A 43 0.93 2.21 2.02
CA THR A 43 1.91 1.93 3.07
C THR A 43 3.34 1.95 2.55
N LEU A 44 4.26 2.37 3.41
CA LEU A 44 5.71 2.29 3.18
C LEU A 44 6.34 1.45 4.28
N HIS A 45 7.08 0.41 3.88
CA HIS A 45 7.89 -0.41 4.80
C HIS A 45 9.37 -0.12 4.59
N TYR A 46 10.11 0.14 5.67
CA TYR A 46 11.55 0.37 5.63
C TYR A 46 12.14 0.07 7.01
N PRO A 47 13.46 0.05 7.17
CA PRO A 47 14.08 -0.29 8.46
C PRO A 47 13.53 0.59 9.59
N GLY A 48 13.08 -0.04 10.66
CA GLY A 48 12.45 0.61 11.81
C GLY A 48 10.95 0.84 11.67
N HIS A 49 10.41 0.73 10.46
CA HIS A 49 8.99 0.95 10.15
C HIS A 49 8.50 -0.11 9.18
N SER A 50 8.10 -1.26 9.67
CA SER A 50 7.64 -2.36 8.83
C SER A 50 6.57 -3.19 9.54
N GLY A 51 5.82 -4.00 8.78
CA GLY A 51 4.74 -4.79 9.33
C GLY A 51 3.73 -3.90 10.05
N GLY A 52 3.39 -4.22 11.28
CA GLY A 52 2.45 -3.43 12.09
C GLY A 52 2.95 -2.04 12.46
N ASN A 53 4.23 -1.75 12.27
CA ASN A 53 4.85 -0.46 12.58
C ASN A 53 5.20 0.36 11.34
N ALA A 54 4.69 -0.03 10.18
CA ALA A 54 4.91 0.68 8.92
C ALA A 54 4.21 2.04 8.89
N ASN A 55 4.75 2.98 8.11
CA ASN A 55 4.09 4.25 7.85
C ASN A 55 3.02 4.04 6.77
N GLY A 56 1.78 4.33 7.10
CA GLY A 56 0.68 4.14 6.18
C GLY A 56 -0.45 5.13 6.37
N LYS A 57 -1.32 5.18 5.38
CA LYS A 57 -2.54 5.97 5.41
C LYS A 57 -3.71 5.13 4.94
N THR A 58 -4.89 5.44 5.47
CA THR A 58 -6.14 4.78 5.13
C THR A 58 -7.07 5.78 4.45
N MET A 59 -7.71 5.34 3.38
CA MET A 59 -8.79 6.08 2.73
C MET A 59 -10.08 5.29 2.77
N ILE A 60 -11.20 5.99 2.93
CA ILE A 60 -12.54 5.39 2.87
C ILE A 60 -13.07 5.57 1.46
N ILE A 61 -13.25 4.45 0.75
CA ILE A 61 -13.76 4.44 -0.63
C ILE A 61 -15.01 3.56 -0.65
N PRO A 62 -16.21 4.15 -0.66
CA PRO A 62 -17.46 3.37 -0.60
C PRO A 62 -17.63 2.34 -1.72
N THR A 63 -17.02 2.58 -2.87
CA THR A 63 -17.10 1.70 -4.04
C THR A 63 -15.84 0.85 -4.25
N ALA A 64 -15.02 0.66 -3.22
CA ALA A 64 -13.74 -0.04 -3.34
C ALA A 64 -13.88 -1.45 -3.94
N THR A 65 -14.98 -2.14 -3.66
CA THR A 65 -15.22 -3.51 -4.16
C THR A 65 -16.22 -3.58 -5.30
N THR A 66 -16.83 -2.46 -5.71
CA THR A 66 -17.91 -2.46 -6.69
C THR A 66 -17.60 -1.67 -7.97
N ALA A 67 -16.48 -0.96 -8.00
CA ALA A 67 -16.08 -0.15 -9.15
C ALA A 67 -14.57 -0.21 -9.33
N PHE A 68 -14.10 0.03 -10.56
CA PHE A 68 -12.67 0.21 -10.83
C PHE A 68 -12.23 1.59 -10.34
N HIS A 69 -10.98 1.65 -9.87
CA HIS A 69 -10.34 2.89 -9.42
C HIS A 69 -8.90 2.92 -9.90
N ASN A 70 -8.37 4.10 -10.15
CA ASN A 70 -6.97 4.28 -10.44
C ASN A 70 -6.21 4.46 -9.11
N TYR A 71 -5.23 3.59 -8.88
CA TYR A 71 -4.37 3.67 -7.69
C TYR A 71 -2.98 4.10 -8.12
N ALA A 72 -2.45 5.13 -7.49
CA ALA A 72 -1.18 5.70 -7.90
C ALA A 72 -0.34 6.15 -6.70
N VAL A 73 0.98 6.16 -6.90
CA VAL A 73 1.92 6.76 -5.97
C VAL A 73 2.88 7.65 -6.75
N GLU A 74 3.13 8.85 -6.22
CA GLU A 74 4.23 9.69 -6.66
C GLU A 74 5.31 9.65 -5.60
N TRP A 75 6.55 9.39 -6.01
CA TRP A 75 7.65 9.41 -5.05
C TRP A 75 8.77 10.35 -5.51
N SER A 76 9.40 10.95 -4.52
CA SER A 76 10.59 11.76 -4.71
C SER A 76 11.62 11.37 -3.65
N ALA A 77 12.76 12.06 -3.62
CA ALA A 77 13.77 11.80 -2.59
C ALA A 77 13.28 12.08 -1.17
N THR A 78 12.23 12.87 -1.00
CA THR A 78 11.78 13.37 0.31
C THR A 78 10.37 12.99 0.70
N GLU A 79 9.53 12.50 -0.23
CA GLU A 79 8.14 12.21 0.10
C GLU A 79 7.51 11.17 -0.82
N LEU A 80 6.43 10.56 -0.31
CA LEU A 80 5.53 9.71 -1.07
C LEU A 80 4.13 10.30 -0.99
N LYS A 81 3.44 10.33 -2.12
CA LYS A 81 2.03 10.73 -2.18
C LYS A 81 1.22 9.62 -2.81
N PHE A 82 0.16 9.21 -2.12
CA PHE A 82 -0.75 8.17 -2.60
C PHE A 82 -2.03 8.78 -3.11
N TYR A 83 -2.52 8.27 -4.23
CA TYR A 83 -3.75 8.76 -4.87
C TYR A 83 -4.69 7.61 -5.20
N ILE A 84 -5.99 7.87 -5.06
CA ILE A 84 -7.04 7.03 -5.61
C ILE A 84 -7.89 7.95 -6.47
N ASP A 85 -7.95 7.67 -7.80
CA ASP A 85 -8.68 8.50 -8.78
C ASP A 85 -8.25 9.98 -8.74
N GLU A 86 -6.93 10.21 -8.55
CA GLU A 86 -6.33 11.56 -8.54
C GLU A 86 -6.70 12.43 -7.32
N ILE A 87 -7.15 11.79 -6.26
CA ILE A 87 -7.53 12.52 -5.02
C ILE A 87 -6.42 12.45 -3.99
#